data_6406dc58d9a41c795f78ddfc044062cb
#
_entry.id   6406dc58d9a41c795f78ddfc044062cb
#
_cell.length_a   1.000
_cell.length_b   1.000
_cell.length_c   1.000
_cell.angle_alpha   90.00
_cell.angle_beta   90.00
_cell.angle_gamma   90.00
#
_symmetry.space_group_name_H-M   'P 1'
#
loop_
_entity.id
_entity.type
_entity.pdbx_description
1 polymer ?
#
loop_
_entity_poly.entity_id
_entity_poly.type
_entity_poly.pdbx_seq_one_letter_code
_entity_poly.pdbx_strand_id
1 'polypeptide(L)'
;MNQYIKDENNVNKRNGRWKEEYSYNEGTLIAFGKYKKGEKVGIWKIYLNDKLYEKNKIKKTVTKIKKYFPNRHLMEAGQSKMEISEIERHWFYYGDWKYYDEKGNLLYIKKYDDGKKLDSISFIN
;
A
#
# COMPACT_ATOMS: atom_id res chain seq x y z
N MET A 1 -5.02 -17.22 -12.59
CA MET A 1 -5.15 -16.09 -11.66
C MET A 1 -6.16 -16.46 -10.57
N ASN A 2 -5.98 -15.99 -9.36
CA ASN A 2 -6.83 -16.25 -8.19
C ASN A 2 -6.88 -17.73 -7.76
N GLN A 3 -5.71 -18.29 -7.56
CA GLN A 3 -5.55 -19.66 -7.14
C GLN A 3 -5.28 -19.80 -5.65
N TYR A 4 -5.59 -20.98 -5.12
CA TYR A 4 -5.32 -21.34 -3.73
C TYR A 4 -4.36 -22.51 -3.66
N ILE A 5 -3.57 -22.55 -2.59
CA ILE A 5 -2.81 -23.74 -2.18
C ILE A 5 -3.21 -24.13 -0.77
N LYS A 6 -3.05 -25.40 -0.45
CA LYS A 6 -3.26 -25.87 0.92
C LYS A 6 -1.96 -25.79 1.71
N ASP A 7 -2.05 -25.32 2.94
CA ASP A 7 -0.91 -25.31 3.85
C ASP A 7 -0.78 -26.67 4.58
N GLU A 8 0.16 -26.78 5.47
CA GLU A 8 0.43 -27.99 6.26
C GLU A 8 -0.75 -28.43 7.14
N ASN A 9 -1.65 -27.50 7.47
CA ASN A 9 -2.86 -27.75 8.23
C ASN A 9 -4.09 -28.01 7.36
N ASN A 10 -3.89 -28.21 6.05
CA ASN A 10 -4.95 -28.43 5.06
C ASN A 10 -5.90 -27.23 4.90
N VAL A 11 -5.44 -26.03 5.20
CA VAL A 11 -6.19 -24.78 5.02
C VAL A 11 -5.85 -24.16 3.67
N ASN A 12 -6.89 -23.74 2.93
CA ASN A 12 -6.70 -23.04 1.66
C ASN A 12 -6.13 -21.65 1.87
N LYS A 13 -5.01 -21.35 1.19
CA LYS A 13 -4.39 -20.04 1.21
C LYS A 13 -4.22 -19.50 -0.20
N ARG A 14 -4.41 -18.20 -0.35
CA ARG A 14 -4.22 -17.53 -1.64
C ARG A 14 -2.78 -17.65 -2.08
N ASN A 15 -2.57 -17.93 -3.36
CA ASN A 15 -1.23 -18.10 -3.92
C ASN A 15 -1.19 -17.67 -5.38
N GLY A 16 -0.03 -17.14 -5.80
CA GLY A 16 0.16 -16.69 -7.17
C GLY A 16 -0.50 -15.35 -7.44
N ARG A 17 -0.77 -15.07 -8.71
CA ARG A 17 -1.34 -13.79 -9.13
C ARG A 17 -2.81 -13.69 -8.79
N TRP A 18 -3.20 -12.55 -8.23
CA TRP A 18 -4.57 -12.29 -7.79
C TRP A 18 -5.07 -10.96 -8.32
N LYS A 19 -6.38 -10.95 -8.61
CA LYS A 19 -7.15 -9.76 -8.92
C LYS A 19 -8.26 -9.65 -7.88
N GLU A 20 -8.36 -8.50 -7.21
CA GLU A 20 -9.41 -8.21 -6.24
C GLU A 20 -10.22 -6.99 -6.71
N GLU A 21 -11.55 -7.08 -6.65
CA GLU A 21 -12.44 -5.99 -7.04
C GLU A 21 -13.25 -5.52 -5.84
N TYR A 22 -13.31 -4.20 -5.68
CA TYR A 22 -14.09 -3.56 -4.62
C TYR A 22 -14.91 -2.43 -5.21
N SER A 23 -16.20 -2.40 -4.89
CA SER A 23 -17.08 -1.30 -5.30
C SER A 23 -17.38 -0.43 -4.09
N TYR A 24 -17.31 0.89 -4.29
CA TYR A 24 -17.68 1.85 -3.26
C TYR A 24 -18.21 3.15 -3.92
N ASN A 25 -18.63 4.12 -3.09
CA ASN A 25 -19.35 5.32 -3.58
C ASN A 25 -18.62 6.10 -4.67
N GLU A 26 -17.30 6.06 -4.71
CA GLU A 26 -16.49 6.81 -5.68
C GLU A 26 -16.17 6.02 -6.95
N GLY A 27 -16.59 4.76 -7.04
CA GLY A 27 -16.37 3.93 -8.19
C GLY A 27 -15.86 2.54 -7.86
N THR A 28 -15.09 1.96 -8.77
CA THR A 28 -14.56 0.60 -8.65
C THR A 28 -13.04 0.63 -8.42
N LEU A 29 -12.60 -0.05 -7.37
CA LEU A 29 -11.19 -0.33 -7.13
C LEU A 29 -10.86 -1.74 -7.60
N ILE A 30 -9.79 -1.86 -8.38
CA ILE A 30 -9.27 -3.14 -8.82
C ILE A 30 -7.81 -3.24 -8.39
N ALA A 31 -7.49 -4.27 -7.61
CA ALA A 31 -6.13 -4.51 -7.16
C ALA A 31 -5.55 -5.74 -7.85
N PHE A 32 -4.33 -5.61 -8.35
CA PHE A 32 -3.56 -6.71 -8.94
C PHE A 32 -2.27 -6.91 -8.16
N GLY A 33 -1.96 -8.14 -7.87
CA GLY A 33 -0.71 -8.45 -7.19
C GLY A 33 -0.48 -9.93 -7.06
N LYS A 34 0.37 -10.31 -6.12
CA LYS A 34 0.80 -11.67 -5.92
C LYS A 34 0.68 -12.04 -4.45
N TYR A 35 0.18 -13.25 -4.22
CA TYR A 35 0.17 -13.89 -2.91
C TYR A 35 1.19 -15.02 -2.87
N LYS A 36 1.80 -15.20 -1.73
CA LYS A 36 2.63 -16.36 -1.42
C LYS A 36 2.17 -16.92 -0.07
N LYS A 37 1.62 -18.13 -0.10
CA LYS A 37 1.10 -18.80 1.10
C LYS A 37 0.18 -17.92 1.95
N GLY A 38 -0.76 -17.24 1.29
CA GLY A 38 -1.75 -16.40 1.96
C GLY A 38 -1.34 -14.96 2.25
N GLU A 39 -0.09 -14.58 1.97
CA GLU A 39 0.39 -13.23 2.23
C GLU A 39 0.66 -12.47 0.93
N LYS A 40 0.31 -11.19 0.92
CA LYS A 40 0.65 -10.30 -0.20
C LYS A 40 2.14 -10.10 -0.27
N VAL A 41 2.73 -10.26 -1.45
CA VAL A 41 4.17 -10.06 -1.68
C VAL A 41 4.40 -9.28 -2.96
N GLY A 42 5.58 -8.67 -3.07
CA GLY A 42 6.01 -8.00 -4.29
C GLY A 42 5.24 -6.70 -4.56
N ILE A 43 4.95 -6.46 -5.82
CA ILE A 43 4.32 -5.23 -6.26
C ILE A 43 2.82 -5.44 -6.40
N TRP A 44 2.05 -4.60 -5.70
CA TRP A 44 0.60 -4.52 -5.82
C TRP A 44 0.23 -3.18 -6.45
N LYS A 45 -0.63 -3.23 -7.47
CA LYS A 45 -1.14 -2.05 -8.14
C LYS A 45 -2.64 -1.98 -7.96
N ILE A 46 -3.13 -0.80 -7.56
CA ILE A 46 -4.54 -0.56 -7.33
C ILE A 46 -5.00 0.52 -8.30
N TYR A 47 -6.05 0.21 -9.06
CA TYR A 47 -6.64 1.11 -10.05
C TYR A 47 -7.99 1.58 -9.55
N LEU A 48 -8.23 2.88 -9.66
CA LEU A 48 -9.53 3.49 -9.39
C LEU A 48 -10.11 3.96 -10.71
N ASN A 49 -11.26 3.38 -11.10
CA ASN A 49 -11.90 3.70 -12.38
C ASN A 49 -10.92 3.65 -13.56
N ASP A 50 -10.16 2.55 -13.63
CA ASP A 50 -9.18 2.26 -14.70
C ASP A 50 -7.92 3.14 -14.70
N LYS A 51 -7.72 3.96 -13.67
CA LYS A 51 -6.51 4.77 -13.51
C LYS A 51 -5.70 4.30 -12.31
N LEU A 52 -4.38 4.24 -12.48
CA LEU A 52 -3.51 3.85 -11.38
C LEU A 52 -3.65 4.84 -10.22
N TYR A 53 -4.09 4.32 -9.08
CA TYR A 53 -4.33 5.09 -7.88
C TYR A 53 -3.26 4.87 -6.81
N GLU A 54 -2.83 3.62 -6.65
CA GLU A 54 -1.88 3.26 -5.60
C GLU A 54 -0.96 2.14 -6.08
N LYS A 55 0.31 2.20 -5.65
CA LYS A 55 1.29 1.16 -5.92
C LYS A 55 2.03 0.86 -4.62
N ASN A 56 2.00 -0.40 -4.22
CA ASN A 56 2.67 -0.90 -3.01
C ASN A 56 3.76 -1.87 -3.40
N LYS A 57 4.95 -1.69 -2.85
CA LYS A 57 6.05 -2.62 -3.01
C LYS A 57 6.35 -3.25 -1.66
N ILE A 58 6.02 -4.53 -1.55
CA ILE A 58 6.13 -5.28 -0.31
C ILE A 58 7.42 -6.10 -0.34
N LYS A 59 8.29 -5.85 0.64
CA LYS A 59 9.52 -6.60 0.79
C LYS A 59 9.68 -6.98 2.26
N LYS A 60 9.45 -8.26 2.57
CA LYS A 60 9.45 -8.76 3.95
C LYS A 60 8.44 -8.01 4.80
N THR A 61 8.88 -7.29 5.83
CA THR A 61 8.02 -6.56 6.76
C THR A 61 7.83 -5.08 6.37
N VAL A 62 8.43 -4.64 5.28
CA VAL A 62 8.37 -3.24 4.84
C VAL A 62 7.56 -3.12 3.57
N THR A 63 6.64 -2.17 3.55
CA THR A 63 5.87 -1.83 2.36
C THR A 63 6.13 -0.37 1.99
N LYS A 64 6.60 -0.15 0.77
CA LYS A 64 6.71 1.19 0.19
C LYS A 64 5.41 1.51 -0.54
N ILE A 65 4.83 2.67 -0.24
CA ILE A 65 3.50 3.05 -0.68
C ILE A 65 3.59 4.32 -1.51
N LYS A 66 2.99 4.30 -2.70
CA LYS A 66 2.84 5.48 -3.55
C LYS A 66 1.38 5.59 -3.97
N LYS A 67 0.83 6.79 -3.88
CA LYS A 67 -0.51 7.10 -4.38
C LYS A 67 -0.43 8.19 -5.43
N TYR A 68 -1.33 8.14 -6.41
CA TYR A 68 -1.30 8.99 -7.59
C TYR A 68 -2.60 9.73 -7.79
N PHE A 69 -2.51 10.97 -8.30
CA PHE A 69 -3.65 11.70 -8.81
C PHE A 69 -4.13 11.08 -10.13
N PRO A 70 -5.37 11.39 -10.57
CA PRO A 70 -5.86 10.91 -11.87
C PRO A 70 -4.99 11.31 -13.06
N ASN A 71 -4.24 12.43 -12.96
CA ASN A 71 -3.31 12.88 -14.00
C ASN A 71 -1.97 12.14 -13.97
N ARG A 72 -1.82 11.11 -13.12
CA ARG A 72 -0.62 10.29 -12.94
C ARG A 72 0.52 10.94 -12.15
N HIS A 73 0.36 12.18 -11.70
CA HIS A 73 1.33 12.79 -10.80
C HIS A 73 1.27 12.12 -9.43
N LEU A 74 2.41 12.02 -8.78
CA LEU A 74 2.50 11.45 -7.45
C LEU A 74 1.77 12.34 -6.45
N MET A 75 0.87 11.74 -5.67
CA MET A 75 0.09 12.42 -4.63
C MET A 75 0.78 12.32 -3.28
N GLU A 76 1.16 11.12 -2.90
CA GLU A 76 1.87 10.89 -1.65
C GLU A 76 2.78 9.67 -1.78
N ALA A 77 3.84 9.66 -0.99
CA ALA A 77 4.78 8.55 -0.95
C ALA A 77 5.32 8.38 0.45
N GLY A 78 5.32 7.16 0.91
CA GLY A 78 5.86 6.83 2.23
C GLY A 78 6.05 5.34 2.39
N GLN A 79 6.05 4.89 3.62
CA GLN A 79 6.26 3.48 3.92
C GLN A 79 5.62 3.10 5.24
N SER A 80 5.35 1.80 5.34
CA SER A 80 4.91 1.17 6.58
C SER A 80 5.78 -0.04 6.86
N LYS A 81 5.82 -0.46 8.10
CA LYS A 81 6.44 -1.72 8.47
C LYS A 81 5.51 -2.51 9.37
N MET A 82 5.72 -3.82 9.39
CA MET A 82 4.93 -4.74 10.18
C MET A 82 5.80 -5.31 11.30
N GLU A 83 5.27 -5.28 12.51
CA GLU A 83 5.83 -6.02 13.64
C GLU A 83 4.93 -7.22 13.93
N ILE A 84 5.57 -8.37 14.12
CA ILE A 84 4.89 -9.62 14.44
C ILE A 84 5.17 -9.94 15.90
N SER A 85 4.12 -9.99 16.71
CA SER A 85 4.19 -10.50 18.07
C SER A 85 3.59 -11.91 18.12
N GLU A 86 3.65 -12.57 19.27
CA GLU A 86 3.07 -13.91 19.45
C GLU A 86 1.56 -13.94 19.22
N ILE A 87 0.87 -12.81 19.40
CA ILE A 87 -0.57 -12.73 19.37
C ILE A 87 -1.15 -11.89 18.24
N GLU A 88 -0.34 -11.02 17.58
CA GLU A 88 -0.88 -10.15 16.52
C GLU A 88 0.18 -9.69 15.54
N ARG A 89 -0.30 -9.21 14.38
CA ARG A 89 0.47 -8.46 13.40
C ARG A 89 0.04 -7.02 13.47
N HIS A 90 1.02 -6.11 13.53
CA HIS A 90 0.76 -4.69 13.65
C HIS A 90 1.50 -3.92 12.58
N TRP A 91 0.75 -3.16 11.75
CA TRP A 91 1.29 -2.29 10.70
C TRP A 91 1.30 -0.85 11.18
N PHE A 92 2.38 -0.13 10.92
CA PHE A 92 2.44 1.28 11.24
C PHE A 92 3.35 2.05 10.29
N TYR A 93 3.05 3.34 10.14
CA TYR A 93 3.86 4.26 9.34
C TYR A 93 5.16 4.58 10.04
N TYR A 94 6.22 4.76 9.27
CA TYR A 94 7.50 5.24 9.77
C TYR A 94 8.20 6.09 8.74
N GLY A 95 9.18 6.91 9.21
CA GLY A 95 10.00 7.75 8.34
C GLY A 95 9.23 8.89 7.71
N ASP A 96 9.71 9.37 6.60
CA ASP A 96 9.15 10.52 5.92
C ASP A 96 8.03 10.11 4.99
N TRP A 97 6.88 10.80 5.13
CA TRP A 97 5.75 10.71 4.22
C TRP A 97 5.63 12.02 3.49
N LYS A 98 5.79 11.97 2.16
CA LYS A 98 5.82 13.15 1.30
C LYS A 98 4.48 13.31 0.59
N TYR A 99 4.00 14.55 0.54
CA TYR A 99 2.71 14.92 -0.07
C TYR A 99 2.91 15.98 -1.13
N TYR A 100 2.31 15.77 -2.29
CA TYR A 100 2.49 16.61 -3.48
C TYR A 100 1.16 17.15 -3.98
N ASP A 101 1.19 18.28 -4.70
CA ASP A 101 0.02 18.78 -5.41
C ASP A 101 -0.10 18.12 -6.80
N GLU A 102 -1.18 18.45 -7.52
CA GLU A 102 -1.45 17.87 -8.85
C GLU A 102 -0.44 18.28 -9.92
N LYS A 103 0.39 19.28 -9.65
CA LYS A 103 1.44 19.77 -10.56
C LYS A 103 2.79 19.15 -10.27
N GLY A 104 2.89 18.33 -9.23
CA GLY A 104 4.13 17.67 -8.83
C GLY A 104 4.97 18.44 -7.82
N ASN A 105 4.46 19.54 -7.26
CA ASN A 105 5.17 20.31 -6.26
C ASN A 105 5.03 19.65 -4.89
N LEU A 106 6.14 19.54 -4.16
CA LEU A 106 6.14 19.03 -2.80
C LEU A 106 5.49 20.05 -1.87
N LEU A 107 4.41 19.64 -1.19
CA LEU A 107 3.65 20.50 -0.29
C LEU A 107 4.16 20.43 1.13
N TYR A 108 4.32 19.21 1.65
CA TYR A 108 4.80 19.01 3.02
C TYR A 108 5.32 17.59 3.20
N ILE A 109 6.06 17.40 4.28
CA ILE A 109 6.56 16.09 4.71
C ILE A 109 6.07 15.88 6.14
N LYS A 110 5.44 14.72 6.38
CA LYS A 110 5.11 14.27 7.72
C LYS A 110 6.12 13.22 8.15
N LYS A 111 6.63 13.34 9.35
CA LYS A 111 7.59 12.38 9.92
C LYS A 111 6.89 11.50 10.94
N TYR A 112 7.08 10.20 10.81
CA TYR A 112 6.45 9.21 11.68
C TYR A 112 7.49 8.36 12.40
N ASP A 113 7.18 8.00 13.63
CA ASP A 113 7.91 6.99 14.39
C ASP A 113 6.89 6.04 15.01
N ASP A 114 6.96 4.76 14.61
CA ASP A 114 6.05 3.71 15.06
C ASP A 114 4.56 4.13 15.02
N GLY A 115 4.17 4.76 13.91
CA GLY A 115 2.80 5.20 13.70
C GLY A 115 2.46 6.57 14.28
N LYS A 116 3.33 7.14 15.09
CA LYS A 116 3.12 8.47 15.68
C LYS A 116 3.71 9.54 14.79
N LYS A 117 2.93 10.57 14.48
CA LYS A 117 3.44 11.73 13.75
C LYS A 117 4.32 12.56 14.70
N LEU A 118 5.60 12.65 14.39
CA LEU A 118 6.57 13.43 15.17
C LEU A 118 6.61 14.89 14.76
N ASP A 119 6.52 15.15 13.45
CA ASP A 119 6.73 16.48 12.89
C ASP A 119 6.06 16.61 11.54
N SER A 120 5.89 17.85 11.10
CA SER A 120 5.37 18.17 9.78
C SER A 120 6.08 19.43 9.27
N ILE A 121 6.66 19.30 8.07
CA ILE A 121 7.37 20.40 7.41
C ILE A 121 6.54 20.80 6.20
N SER A 122 6.13 22.07 6.15
CA SER A 122 5.35 22.62 5.05
C SER A 122 6.23 23.40 4.08
N PHE A 123 5.97 23.21 2.78
CA PHE A 123 6.64 23.95 1.70
C PHE A 123 5.65 24.84 0.94
N ILE A 124 4.48 25.05 1.50
CA ILE A 124 3.44 25.91 0.91
C ILE A 124 3.75 27.35 1.31
N ASN A 125 3.81 28.23 0.32
CA ASN A 125 3.97 29.68 0.52
C ASN A 125 2.60 30.36 0.58
#